data_9e6e2b9f260e53f953ab635847aed5bb
#
_entry.id   9e6e2b9f260e53f953ab635847aed5bb
#
_cell.length_a   1.000
_cell.length_b   1.000
_cell.length_c   1.000
_cell.angle_alpha   90.00
_cell.angle_beta   90.00
_cell.angle_gamma   90.00
#
_symmetry.space_group_name_H-M   'P 1'
#
loop_
_entity.id
_entity.type
_entity.pdbx_description
1 polymer ?
#
loop_
_entity_poly.entity_id
_entity_poly.type
_entity_poly.pdbx_seq_one_letter_code
_entity_poly.pdbx_strand_id
1 'polypeptide(L)'
;MKVTVEDVMYSRIICYPFKLLDCCLYSEASAALILANEQKVKELGVEKPTWITGVAAANTDCFIGNRESIGRLYSNIEAAKAAYKMAGLDYNKIKEQIDVAELHDAFSGQEVISYEELGFVPFGEGGPWIENSFEKPGEGPWLNGELPCCPSGGLIGCGHAVGATGIMSTGEAALQIRGDAGKHQVTIEKGRSIAHSIGGPGAAYAAVIVMANEEGLKKP
;
A
#
# COMPACT_ATOMS: atom_id res chain seq x y z
N MET A 1 14.08 16.53 0.86
CA MET A 1 14.17 17.54 -0.23
C MET A 1 12.75 17.92 -0.60
N LYS A 2 12.44 19.19 -0.85
CA LYS A 2 11.15 19.55 -1.44
C LYS A 2 11.29 19.40 -2.95
N VAL A 3 10.34 18.71 -3.56
CA VAL A 3 10.30 18.42 -5.00
C VAL A 3 8.98 18.96 -5.55
N THR A 4 9.03 19.65 -6.69
CA THR A 4 7.85 20.13 -7.41
C THR A 4 7.50 19.17 -8.56
N VAL A 5 6.32 19.32 -9.14
CA VAL A 5 5.94 18.56 -10.35
C VAL A 5 6.92 18.87 -11.49
N GLU A 6 7.35 20.11 -11.63
CA GLU A 6 8.33 20.53 -12.62
C GLU A 6 9.67 19.85 -12.40
N ASP A 7 10.15 19.71 -11.17
CA ASP A 7 11.39 18.99 -10.86
C ASP A 7 11.30 17.54 -11.33
N VAL A 8 10.18 16.86 -11.11
CA VAL A 8 9.94 15.50 -11.61
C VAL A 8 9.95 15.48 -13.12
N MET A 9 9.18 16.38 -13.76
CA MET A 9 9.00 16.44 -15.21
C MET A 9 10.30 16.75 -15.95
N TYR A 10 11.21 17.52 -15.37
CA TYR A 10 12.51 17.85 -15.97
C TYR A 10 13.66 16.97 -15.50
N SER A 11 13.41 16.04 -14.59
CA SER A 11 14.45 15.11 -14.15
C SER A 11 14.86 14.16 -15.30
N ARG A 12 16.06 13.59 -15.18
CA ARG A 12 16.64 12.73 -16.22
C ARG A 12 15.76 11.50 -16.48
N ILE A 13 15.49 11.20 -17.76
CA ILE A 13 14.81 9.97 -18.16
C ILE A 13 15.70 8.77 -17.80
N ILE A 14 15.14 7.80 -17.11
CA ILE A 14 15.78 6.53 -16.77
C ILE A 14 15.32 5.44 -17.73
N CYS A 15 14.01 5.31 -17.91
CA CYS A 15 13.40 4.40 -18.87
C CYS A 15 12.08 5.05 -19.33
N TYR A 16 12.02 5.53 -20.57
CA TYR A 16 10.86 6.27 -21.04
C TYR A 16 9.53 5.53 -20.77
N PRO A 17 8.51 6.19 -20.21
CA PRO A 17 8.42 7.63 -19.89
C PRO A 17 8.96 8.00 -18.47
N PHE A 18 9.46 7.05 -17.67
CA PHE A 18 9.87 7.24 -16.29
C PHE A 18 11.19 7.97 -16.16
N LYS A 19 11.25 8.83 -15.18
CA LYS A 19 12.37 9.72 -14.88
C LYS A 19 12.98 9.41 -13.54
N LEU A 20 14.09 10.07 -13.22
CA LEU A 20 14.83 9.81 -11.97
C LEU A 20 13.97 10.00 -10.72
N LEU A 21 13.13 11.03 -10.69
CA LEU A 21 12.30 11.32 -9.53
C LEU A 21 10.96 10.54 -9.51
N ASP A 22 10.72 9.70 -10.51
CA ASP A 22 9.69 8.66 -10.47
C ASP A 22 10.16 7.36 -9.78
N CYS A 23 11.43 7.31 -9.38
CA CYS A 23 12.06 6.14 -8.81
C CYS A 23 12.42 6.40 -7.34
N CYS A 24 12.18 5.43 -6.48
CA CYS A 24 12.65 5.48 -5.10
C CYS A 24 14.17 5.47 -5.03
N LEU A 25 14.71 6.00 -3.95
CA LEU A 25 16.14 5.89 -3.64
C LEU A 25 16.39 4.66 -2.75
N TYR A 26 17.35 3.83 -3.13
CA TYR A 26 17.86 2.82 -2.21
C TYR A 26 18.39 3.51 -0.96
N SER A 27 17.96 3.02 0.19
CA SER A 27 18.24 3.62 1.49
C SER A 27 18.65 2.55 2.49
N GLU A 28 19.29 2.96 3.57
CA GLU A 28 19.58 2.11 4.72
C GLU A 28 18.58 2.44 5.82
N ALA A 29 17.88 1.41 6.30
CA ALA A 29 16.99 1.52 7.44
C ALA A 29 16.82 0.17 8.13
N SER A 30 16.30 0.20 9.34
CA SER A 30 15.82 -0.97 10.07
C SER A 30 14.43 -0.68 10.61
N ALA A 31 13.62 -1.72 10.71
CA ALA A 31 12.29 -1.65 11.30
C ALA A 31 12.01 -2.91 12.10
N ALA A 32 11.21 -2.79 13.15
CA ALA A 32 10.79 -3.91 13.98
C ALA A 32 9.33 -3.74 14.40
N LEU A 33 8.58 -4.83 14.36
CA LEU A 33 7.22 -4.92 14.87
C LEU A 33 7.16 -6.00 15.95
N ILE A 34 6.37 -5.74 16.99
CA ILE A 34 6.11 -6.73 18.04
C ILE A 34 4.73 -7.33 17.76
N LEU A 35 4.71 -8.65 17.53
CA LEU A 35 3.47 -9.40 17.37
C LEU A 35 3.14 -10.12 18.68
N ALA A 36 1.88 -10.07 19.08
CA ALA A 36 1.39 -10.73 20.27
C ALA A 36 0.00 -11.30 20.01
N ASN A 37 -0.34 -12.39 20.71
CA ASN A 37 -1.71 -12.90 20.72
C ASN A 37 -2.60 -12.03 21.64
N GLU A 38 -3.91 -12.19 21.51
CA GLU A 38 -4.90 -11.42 22.27
C GLU A 38 -4.71 -11.51 23.79
N GLN A 39 -4.37 -12.70 24.31
CA GLN A 39 -4.12 -12.86 25.73
C GLN A 39 -2.96 -11.96 26.19
N LYS A 40 -1.85 -11.95 25.42
CA LYS A 40 -0.67 -11.15 25.76
C LYS A 40 -0.92 -9.64 25.64
N VAL A 41 -1.71 -9.24 24.65
CA VAL A 41 -2.16 -7.84 24.51
C VAL A 41 -2.90 -7.38 25.77
N LYS A 42 -3.82 -8.20 26.27
CA LYS A 42 -4.57 -7.93 27.51
C LYS A 42 -3.66 -7.91 28.75
N GLU A 43 -2.75 -8.87 28.88
CA GLU A 43 -1.78 -8.92 29.99
C GLU A 43 -0.87 -7.69 30.05
N LEU A 44 -0.47 -7.18 28.87
CA LEU A 44 0.37 -5.98 28.76
C LEU A 44 -0.39 -4.66 28.86
N GLY A 45 -1.73 -4.69 28.88
CA GLY A 45 -2.56 -3.49 28.96
C GLY A 45 -2.41 -2.57 27.74
N VAL A 46 -2.25 -3.14 26.54
CA VAL A 46 -2.12 -2.35 25.29
C VAL A 46 -3.46 -1.69 24.98
N GLU A 47 -3.52 -0.37 25.06
CA GLU A 47 -4.77 0.38 24.89
C GLU A 47 -5.29 0.42 23.45
N LYS A 48 -4.37 0.47 22.47
CA LYS A 48 -4.71 0.59 21.04
C LYS A 48 -4.02 -0.54 20.22
N PRO A 49 -4.44 -1.78 20.36
CA PRO A 49 -3.89 -2.86 19.54
C PRO A 49 -4.33 -2.70 18.07
N THR A 50 -3.46 -3.13 17.17
CA THR A 50 -3.79 -3.29 15.77
C THR A 50 -3.86 -4.78 15.47
N TRP A 51 -4.98 -5.25 14.96
CA TRP A 51 -5.25 -6.65 14.70
C TRP A 51 -4.98 -7.00 13.25
N ILE A 52 -4.16 -7.99 13.00
CA ILE A 52 -4.01 -8.57 11.66
C ILE A 52 -5.22 -9.46 11.40
N THR A 53 -6.09 -9.05 10.49
CA THR A 53 -7.32 -9.76 10.14
C THR A 53 -7.19 -10.61 8.89
N GLY A 54 -6.22 -10.28 8.02
CA GLY A 54 -5.91 -11.05 6.84
C GLY A 54 -4.45 -10.90 6.44
N VAL A 55 -3.83 -11.99 6.02
CA VAL A 55 -2.46 -11.99 5.51
C VAL A 55 -2.32 -13.04 4.43
N ALA A 56 -1.76 -12.67 3.31
CA ALA A 56 -1.44 -13.61 2.26
C ALA A 56 -0.20 -13.16 1.48
N ALA A 57 0.49 -14.15 0.93
CA ALA A 57 1.55 -13.94 -0.04
C ALA A 57 1.29 -14.83 -1.24
N ALA A 58 1.65 -14.34 -2.41
CA ALA A 58 1.57 -15.08 -3.67
C ALA A 58 2.82 -14.83 -4.51
N ASN A 59 3.05 -15.73 -5.42
CA ASN A 59 4.12 -15.58 -6.41
C ASN A 59 3.62 -15.94 -7.81
N THR A 60 4.22 -15.33 -8.80
CA THR A 60 4.02 -15.62 -10.22
C THR A 60 5.35 -16.02 -10.86
N ASP A 61 5.33 -16.30 -12.15
CA ASP A 61 6.57 -16.62 -12.87
C ASP A 61 7.56 -15.43 -12.82
N CYS A 62 8.79 -15.70 -12.39
CA CYS A 62 9.87 -14.72 -12.34
C CYS A 62 10.33 -14.31 -13.73
N PHE A 63 10.15 -15.16 -14.74
CA PHE A 63 10.48 -14.85 -16.11
C PHE A 63 9.30 -14.16 -16.78
N ILE A 64 9.46 -12.87 -17.02
CA ILE A 64 8.40 -11.99 -17.55
C ILE A 64 7.82 -12.51 -18.87
N GLY A 65 8.66 -13.14 -19.72
CA GLY A 65 8.24 -13.70 -21.01
C GLY A 65 7.23 -14.85 -20.92
N ASN A 66 7.10 -15.49 -19.78
CA ASN A 66 6.11 -16.56 -19.55
C ASN A 66 4.74 -16.04 -19.11
N ARG A 67 4.63 -14.74 -18.76
CA ARG A 67 3.39 -14.16 -18.27
C ARG A 67 2.41 -13.94 -19.41
N GLU A 68 1.15 -14.17 -19.16
CA GLU A 68 0.06 -13.88 -20.09
C GLU A 68 0.03 -12.38 -20.46
N SER A 69 0.33 -11.52 -19.51
CA SER A 69 0.48 -10.08 -19.71
C SER A 69 1.70 -9.56 -18.98
N ILE A 70 2.58 -8.87 -19.71
CA ILE A 70 3.79 -8.24 -19.16
C ILE A 70 3.41 -7.10 -18.18
N GLY A 71 2.29 -6.41 -18.44
CA GLY A 71 1.81 -5.29 -17.63
C GLY A 71 1.04 -5.69 -16.36
N ARG A 72 0.97 -6.99 -16.04
CA ARG A 72 0.25 -7.47 -14.84
C ARG A 72 1.16 -8.20 -13.87
N LEU A 73 1.00 -7.87 -12.58
CA LEU A 73 1.63 -8.57 -11.46
C LEU A 73 0.58 -9.46 -10.78
N TYR A 74 0.33 -10.64 -11.37
CA TYR A 74 -0.69 -11.58 -10.89
C TYR A 74 -0.51 -11.95 -9.42
N SER A 75 0.73 -11.91 -8.89
CA SER A 75 1.00 -12.08 -7.46
C SER A 75 0.28 -11.07 -6.58
N ASN A 76 0.15 -9.81 -7.02
CA ASN A 76 -0.60 -8.78 -6.27
C ASN A 76 -2.08 -9.15 -6.19
N ILE A 77 -2.67 -9.52 -7.31
CA ILE A 77 -4.10 -9.89 -7.41
C ILE A 77 -4.41 -11.09 -6.50
N GLU A 78 -3.60 -12.14 -6.56
CA GLU A 78 -3.83 -13.36 -5.79
C GLU A 78 -3.57 -13.16 -4.29
N ALA A 79 -2.52 -12.42 -3.92
CA ALA A 79 -2.25 -12.07 -2.54
C ALA A 79 -3.39 -11.21 -1.95
N ALA A 80 -3.85 -10.20 -2.70
CA ALA A 80 -4.94 -9.33 -2.29
C ALA A 80 -6.24 -10.11 -2.08
N LYS A 81 -6.67 -10.90 -3.07
CA LYS A 81 -7.89 -11.73 -2.95
C LYS A 81 -7.85 -12.67 -1.76
N ALA A 82 -6.70 -13.32 -1.52
CA ALA A 82 -6.56 -14.24 -0.40
C ALA A 82 -6.58 -13.52 0.96
N ALA A 83 -5.85 -12.41 1.10
CA ALA A 83 -5.83 -11.62 2.33
C ALA A 83 -7.20 -11.00 2.64
N TYR A 84 -7.88 -10.44 1.64
CA TYR A 84 -9.22 -9.87 1.81
C TYR A 84 -10.24 -10.91 2.19
N LYS A 85 -10.24 -12.06 1.52
CA LYS A 85 -11.10 -13.20 1.89
C LYS A 85 -10.90 -13.62 3.34
N MET A 86 -9.65 -13.70 3.82
CA MET A 86 -9.34 -14.02 5.21
C MET A 86 -9.90 -12.96 6.16
N ALA A 87 -9.84 -11.69 5.78
CA ALA A 87 -10.38 -10.56 6.55
C ALA A 87 -11.90 -10.39 6.44
N GLY A 88 -12.59 -11.20 5.62
CA GLY A 88 -14.03 -11.06 5.36
C GLY A 88 -14.39 -9.87 4.47
N LEU A 89 -13.45 -9.38 3.65
CA LEU A 89 -13.63 -8.23 2.77
C LEU A 89 -13.85 -8.66 1.31
N ASP A 90 -14.59 -7.84 0.58
CA ASP A 90 -14.86 -8.06 -0.85
C ASP A 90 -13.82 -7.32 -1.71
N TYR A 91 -13.08 -8.07 -2.51
CA TYR A 91 -12.07 -7.54 -3.42
C TYR A 91 -12.63 -6.46 -4.37
N ASN A 92 -13.86 -6.64 -4.86
CA ASN A 92 -14.46 -5.71 -5.81
C ASN A 92 -14.99 -4.42 -5.17
N LYS A 93 -15.01 -4.36 -3.83
CA LYS A 93 -15.48 -3.23 -3.04
C LYS A 93 -14.45 -2.77 -2.01
N ILE A 94 -13.21 -3.21 -2.16
CA ILE A 94 -12.20 -3.01 -1.13
C ILE A 94 -11.96 -1.52 -0.81
N LYS A 95 -12.00 -0.65 -1.80
CA LYS A 95 -11.87 0.79 -1.63
C LYS A 95 -12.89 1.38 -0.64
N GLU A 96 -14.10 0.81 -0.59
CA GLU A 96 -15.17 1.24 0.31
C GLU A 96 -15.01 0.67 1.74
N GLN A 97 -14.13 -0.30 1.94
CA GLN A 97 -14.03 -1.09 3.16
C GLN A 97 -12.78 -0.79 3.99
N ILE A 98 -11.85 0.02 3.47
CA ILE A 98 -10.61 0.42 4.15
C ILE A 98 -10.46 1.93 4.14
N ASP A 99 -9.64 2.46 5.04
CA ASP A 99 -9.39 3.91 5.18
C ASP A 99 -8.08 4.34 4.53
N VAL A 100 -7.11 3.45 4.43
CA VAL A 100 -5.76 3.77 4.00
C VAL A 100 -5.02 2.54 3.49
N ALA A 101 -4.13 2.75 2.52
CA ALA A 101 -3.23 1.72 2.00
C ALA A 101 -1.78 2.22 1.94
N GLU A 102 -0.86 1.46 2.52
CA GLU A 102 0.59 1.63 2.33
C GLU A 102 1.06 0.64 1.28
N LEU A 103 1.45 1.14 0.13
CA LEU A 103 1.78 0.36 -1.06
C LEU A 103 3.29 0.27 -1.28
N HIS A 104 3.70 -0.67 -2.11
CA HIS A 104 5.07 -0.77 -2.58
C HIS A 104 5.24 0.09 -3.84
N ASP A 105 5.40 1.38 -3.64
CA ASP A 105 5.53 2.41 -4.66
C ASP A 105 7.00 2.70 -5.03
N ALA A 106 7.79 1.66 -5.29
CA ALA A 106 9.20 1.84 -5.68
C ALA A 106 9.36 2.67 -6.96
N PHE A 107 8.34 2.70 -7.80
CA PHE A 107 8.22 3.51 -9.01
C PHE A 107 6.80 4.05 -9.13
N SER A 108 6.63 5.28 -9.59
CA SER A 108 5.31 5.91 -9.75
C SER A 108 4.36 5.05 -10.59
N GLY A 109 4.82 4.45 -11.69
CA GLY A 109 4.01 3.53 -12.50
C GLY A 109 3.65 2.23 -11.80
N GLN A 110 4.46 1.75 -10.86
CA GLN A 110 4.15 0.56 -10.06
C GLN A 110 3.02 0.83 -9.08
N GLU A 111 2.95 2.03 -8.53
CA GLU A 111 1.85 2.45 -7.67
C GLU A 111 0.53 2.45 -8.44
N VAL A 112 0.50 3.03 -9.64
CA VAL A 112 -0.67 3.04 -10.52
C VAL A 112 -1.17 1.62 -10.84
N ILE A 113 -0.27 0.70 -11.18
CA ILE A 113 -0.60 -0.70 -11.42
C ILE A 113 -1.16 -1.35 -10.14
N SER A 114 -0.61 -1.02 -8.97
CA SER A 114 -1.07 -1.56 -7.70
C SER A 114 -2.50 -1.15 -7.36
N TYR A 115 -2.95 0.04 -7.74
CA TYR A 115 -4.36 0.46 -7.56
C TYR A 115 -5.35 -0.47 -8.25
N GLU A 116 -5.00 -0.93 -9.45
CA GLU A 116 -5.82 -1.85 -10.24
C GLU A 116 -5.76 -3.28 -9.69
N GLU A 117 -4.56 -3.75 -9.39
CA GLU A 117 -4.31 -5.14 -8.97
C GLU A 117 -4.74 -5.43 -7.55
N LEU A 118 -4.79 -4.42 -6.69
CA LEU A 118 -5.35 -4.52 -5.35
C LEU A 118 -6.87 -4.30 -5.31
N GLY A 119 -7.49 -4.04 -6.45
CA GLY A 119 -8.94 -3.91 -6.59
C GLY A 119 -9.51 -2.55 -6.20
N PHE A 120 -8.67 -1.51 -6.09
CA PHE A 120 -9.17 -0.16 -5.76
C PHE A 120 -9.94 0.45 -6.94
N VAL A 121 -9.48 0.19 -8.16
CA VAL A 121 -10.15 0.56 -9.39
C VAL A 121 -10.07 -0.59 -10.41
N PRO A 122 -10.96 -0.62 -11.43
CA PRO A 122 -10.86 -1.60 -12.52
C PRO A 122 -9.54 -1.49 -13.29
N PHE A 123 -9.18 -2.57 -13.97
CA PHE A 123 -7.98 -2.59 -14.82
C PHE A 123 -8.08 -1.57 -15.96
N GLY A 124 -7.03 -0.75 -16.12
CA GLY A 124 -6.97 0.37 -17.06
C GLY A 124 -7.46 1.69 -16.49
N GLU A 125 -8.00 1.71 -15.28
CA GLU A 125 -8.59 2.89 -14.65
C GLU A 125 -7.67 3.57 -13.61
N GLY A 126 -6.49 3.02 -13.33
CA GLY A 126 -5.56 3.59 -12.36
C GLY A 126 -5.08 4.99 -12.74
N GLY A 127 -4.67 5.18 -13.99
CA GLY A 127 -4.29 6.50 -14.52
C GLY A 127 -5.48 7.48 -14.54
N PRO A 128 -6.62 7.13 -15.18
CA PRO A 128 -7.83 7.94 -15.15
C PRO A 128 -8.30 8.31 -13.74
N TRP A 129 -8.20 7.40 -12.76
CA TRP A 129 -8.57 7.68 -11.37
C TRP A 129 -7.74 8.82 -10.78
N ILE A 130 -6.43 8.82 -11.00
CA ILE A 130 -5.54 9.91 -10.57
C ILE A 130 -5.88 11.20 -11.32
N GLU A 131 -5.91 11.16 -12.66
CA GLU A 131 -6.12 12.31 -13.51
C GLU A 131 -7.45 13.00 -13.21
N ASN A 132 -8.54 12.24 -13.14
CA ASN A 132 -9.87 12.75 -12.87
C ASN A 132 -10.04 13.33 -11.47
N SER A 133 -9.26 12.87 -10.50
CA SER A 133 -9.35 13.30 -9.11
C SER A 133 -8.37 14.42 -8.74
N PHE A 134 -7.42 14.77 -9.62
CA PHE A 134 -6.33 15.70 -9.31
C PHE A 134 -6.82 17.08 -8.82
N GLU A 135 -7.91 17.59 -9.40
CA GLU A 135 -8.51 18.87 -9.02
C GLU A 135 -9.80 18.72 -8.19
N LYS A 136 -10.11 17.50 -7.74
CA LYS A 136 -11.36 17.20 -7.03
C LYS A 136 -11.07 16.82 -5.58
N PRO A 137 -11.23 17.73 -4.63
CA PRO A 137 -11.08 17.41 -3.22
C PRO A 137 -12.01 16.27 -2.79
N GLY A 138 -11.46 15.28 -2.11
CA GLY A 138 -12.20 14.13 -1.62
C GLY A 138 -12.29 12.93 -2.57
N GLU A 139 -11.77 13.04 -3.80
CA GLU A 139 -11.62 11.91 -4.73
C GLU A 139 -10.15 11.46 -4.82
N GLY A 140 -9.91 10.25 -5.34
CA GLY A 140 -8.57 9.73 -5.65
C GLY A 140 -7.72 9.24 -4.47
N PRO A 141 -6.44 8.94 -4.73
CA PRO A 141 -5.51 8.37 -3.74
C PRO A 141 -4.82 9.41 -2.86
N TRP A 142 -5.23 10.66 -2.91
CA TRP A 142 -4.60 11.77 -2.19
C TRP A 142 -4.83 11.68 -0.69
N LEU A 143 -4.03 12.40 0.10
CA LEU A 143 -4.11 12.45 1.55
C LEU A 143 -5.53 12.77 2.07
N ASN A 144 -6.27 13.59 1.36
CA ASN A 144 -7.67 13.94 1.66
C ASN A 144 -8.65 13.35 0.63
N GLY A 145 -8.23 12.31 -0.11
CA GLY A 145 -9.04 11.64 -1.11
C GLY A 145 -9.91 10.54 -0.54
N GLU A 146 -10.61 9.85 -1.42
CA GLU A 146 -11.51 8.74 -1.04
C GLU A 146 -10.79 7.51 -0.50
N LEU A 147 -9.54 7.26 -0.92
CA LEU A 147 -8.66 6.25 -0.38
C LEU A 147 -7.22 6.74 -0.38
N PRO A 148 -6.74 7.35 0.69
CA PRO A 148 -5.34 7.74 0.83
C PRO A 148 -4.39 6.55 0.64
N CYS A 149 -3.50 6.69 -0.34
CA CYS A 149 -2.44 5.73 -0.61
C CYS A 149 -1.09 6.35 -0.27
N CYS A 150 -0.23 5.60 0.39
CA CYS A 150 1.11 6.02 0.80
C CYS A 150 1.16 7.40 1.52
N PRO A 151 0.28 7.67 2.51
CA PRO A 151 0.31 8.96 3.22
C PRO A 151 1.63 9.20 3.96
N SER A 152 2.40 8.16 4.24
CA SER A 152 3.78 8.25 4.77
C SER A 152 4.75 8.95 3.82
N GLY A 153 4.41 9.05 2.54
CA GLY A 153 5.27 9.45 1.44
C GLY A 153 5.80 8.25 0.64
N GLY A 154 5.45 7.03 1.07
CA GLY A 154 5.82 5.80 0.40
C GLY A 154 7.33 5.59 0.26
N LEU A 155 7.73 4.68 -0.61
CA LEU A 155 9.14 4.40 -0.90
C LEU A 155 9.79 5.55 -1.68
N ILE A 156 9.02 6.24 -2.52
CA ILE A 156 9.52 7.38 -3.28
C ILE A 156 9.90 8.53 -2.34
N GLY A 157 9.05 8.82 -1.35
CA GLY A 157 9.27 9.93 -0.42
C GLY A 157 10.16 9.62 0.77
N CYS A 158 10.03 8.41 1.37
CA CYS A 158 10.75 8.00 2.57
C CYS A 158 12.04 7.21 2.29
N GLY A 159 12.18 6.65 1.08
CA GLY A 159 13.28 5.77 0.71
C GLY A 159 12.93 4.28 0.78
N HIS A 160 13.73 3.47 0.10
CA HIS A 160 13.51 2.03 -0.04
C HIS A 160 14.67 1.23 0.58
N ALA A 161 14.50 0.79 1.81
CA ALA A 161 15.46 -0.02 2.54
C ALA A 161 15.29 -1.53 2.29
N VAL A 162 14.83 -1.90 1.12
CA VAL A 162 14.60 -3.25 0.58
C VAL A 162 14.03 -4.23 1.62
N GLY A 163 14.87 -4.86 2.44
CA GLY A 163 14.46 -5.86 3.43
C GLY A 163 13.62 -5.31 4.59
N ALA A 164 13.76 -4.03 4.94
CA ALA A 164 12.98 -3.40 6.00
C ALA A 164 11.64 -2.82 5.50
N THR A 165 11.49 -2.57 4.20
CA THR A 165 10.37 -1.84 3.62
C THR A 165 9.00 -2.44 3.98
N GLY A 166 8.82 -3.75 3.84
CA GLY A 166 7.54 -4.38 4.17
C GLY A 166 7.13 -4.23 5.64
N ILE A 167 8.13 -4.20 6.56
CA ILE A 167 7.89 -3.96 7.98
C ILE A 167 7.57 -2.47 8.21
N MET A 168 8.24 -1.55 7.51
CA MET A 168 7.97 -0.11 7.59
C MET A 168 6.54 0.20 7.13
N SER A 169 6.14 -0.27 5.94
CA SER A 169 4.79 -0.07 5.41
C SER A 169 3.72 -0.67 6.32
N THR A 170 3.98 -1.86 6.90
CA THR A 170 3.05 -2.47 7.86
C THR A 170 2.94 -1.64 9.14
N GLY A 171 4.08 -1.15 9.65
CA GLY A 171 4.11 -0.27 10.82
C GLY A 171 3.35 1.03 10.59
N GLU A 172 3.55 1.65 9.44
CA GLU A 172 2.88 2.90 9.06
C GLU A 172 1.37 2.72 8.92
N ALA A 173 0.92 1.68 8.21
CA ALA A 173 -0.49 1.35 8.09
C ALA A 173 -1.15 1.07 9.47
N ALA A 174 -0.41 0.47 10.40
CA ALA A 174 -0.86 0.27 11.78
C ALA A 174 -0.96 1.59 12.56
N LEU A 175 0.02 2.49 12.42
CA LEU A 175 0.00 3.82 13.06
C LEU A 175 -1.20 4.64 12.58
N GLN A 176 -1.53 4.57 11.30
CA GLN A 176 -2.69 5.26 10.73
C GLN A 176 -4.00 4.87 11.42
N ILE A 177 -4.33 3.58 11.49
CA ILE A 177 -5.59 3.14 12.11
C ILE A 177 -5.63 3.25 13.62
N ARG A 178 -4.48 3.48 14.27
CA ARG A 178 -4.37 3.82 15.69
C ARG A 178 -4.57 5.30 15.99
N GLY A 179 -4.48 6.16 14.97
CA GLY A 179 -4.47 7.61 15.13
C GLY A 179 -3.12 8.17 15.62
N ASP A 180 -2.03 7.43 15.39
CA ASP A 180 -0.68 7.74 15.90
C ASP A 180 0.29 8.17 14.77
N ALA A 181 -0.18 8.37 13.53
CA ALA A 181 0.65 8.73 12.37
C ALA A 181 1.09 10.20 12.30
N GLY A 182 0.72 11.02 13.29
CA GLY A 182 1.23 12.39 13.43
C GLY A 182 0.76 13.34 12.33
N LYS A 183 1.69 13.98 11.62
CA LYS A 183 1.34 15.06 10.66
C LYS A 183 0.67 14.58 9.37
N HIS A 184 0.84 13.32 9.01
CA HIS A 184 0.25 12.70 7.83
C HIS A 184 -0.89 11.74 8.18
N GLN A 185 -1.48 11.90 9.37
CA GLN A 185 -2.64 11.15 9.82
C GLN A 185 -3.82 11.39 8.89
N VAL A 186 -4.38 10.31 8.34
CA VAL A 186 -5.62 10.35 7.56
C VAL A 186 -6.85 10.20 8.46
N THR A 187 -8.01 10.57 7.95
CA THR A 187 -9.28 10.32 8.63
C THR A 187 -9.57 8.81 8.66
N ILE A 188 -9.89 8.28 9.83
CA ILE A 188 -10.20 6.86 10.02
C ILE A 188 -11.70 6.74 10.35
N GLU A 189 -12.43 6.11 9.44
CA GLU A 189 -13.87 5.89 9.56
C GLU A 189 -14.23 4.40 9.64
N LYS A 190 -13.53 3.56 8.87
CA LYS A 190 -13.79 2.12 8.76
C LYS A 190 -12.96 1.33 9.77
N GLY A 191 -11.85 1.91 10.22
CA GLY A 191 -10.92 1.29 11.17
C GLY A 191 -10.06 0.20 10.53
N ARG A 192 -9.82 0.25 9.22
CA ARG A 192 -9.07 -0.77 8.49
C ARG A 192 -8.01 -0.18 7.58
N SER A 193 -6.88 -0.86 7.49
CA SER A 193 -5.78 -0.51 6.61
C SER A 193 -5.23 -1.72 5.86
N ILE A 194 -4.51 -1.43 4.77
CA ILE A 194 -3.74 -2.42 4.01
C ILE A 194 -2.28 -2.01 4.00
N ALA A 195 -1.40 -3.00 4.16
CA ALA A 195 0.00 -2.89 3.80
C ALA A 195 0.30 -3.89 2.68
N HIS A 196 1.01 -3.44 1.65
CA HIS A 196 1.34 -4.21 0.47
C HIS A 196 2.84 -4.14 0.19
N SER A 197 3.44 -5.25 -0.18
CA SER A 197 4.85 -5.33 -0.54
C SER A 197 5.07 -6.22 -1.75
N ILE A 198 6.00 -5.80 -2.60
CA ILE A 198 6.41 -6.55 -3.80
C ILE A 198 7.90 -6.82 -3.72
N GLY A 199 8.34 -7.92 -4.32
CA GLY A 199 9.75 -8.26 -4.38
C GLY A 199 10.07 -9.36 -5.38
N GLY A 200 11.34 -9.75 -5.38
CA GLY A 200 11.85 -10.82 -6.22
C GLY A 200 12.10 -10.43 -7.68
N PRO A 201 12.74 -11.33 -8.46
CA PRO A 201 12.98 -11.10 -9.88
C PRO A 201 11.68 -10.85 -10.63
N GLY A 202 11.66 -9.82 -11.48
CA GLY A 202 10.48 -9.45 -12.26
C GLY A 202 9.27 -9.05 -11.39
N ALA A 203 9.46 -8.63 -10.13
CA ALA A 203 8.38 -8.34 -9.19
C ALA A 203 7.41 -9.54 -9.01
N ALA A 204 7.98 -10.76 -8.91
CA ALA A 204 7.21 -12.00 -8.92
C ALA A 204 6.52 -12.31 -7.58
N TYR A 205 6.97 -11.72 -6.48
CA TYR A 205 6.45 -12.00 -5.14
C TYR A 205 5.65 -10.81 -4.62
N ALA A 206 4.50 -11.07 -4.05
CA ALA A 206 3.70 -10.06 -3.37
C ALA A 206 3.19 -10.55 -2.03
N ALA A 207 3.04 -9.64 -1.09
CA ALA A 207 2.39 -9.87 0.19
C ALA A 207 1.40 -8.76 0.49
N VAL A 208 0.25 -9.11 1.05
CA VAL A 208 -0.79 -8.18 1.48
C VAL A 208 -1.17 -8.51 2.92
N ILE A 209 -1.20 -7.50 3.77
CA ILE A 209 -1.64 -7.58 5.15
C ILE A 209 -2.84 -6.65 5.32
N VAL A 210 -3.93 -7.16 5.83
CA VAL A 210 -5.11 -6.39 6.23
C VAL A 210 -5.10 -6.25 7.74
N MET A 211 -5.24 -5.03 8.22
CA MET A 211 -5.27 -4.73 9.64
C MET A 211 -6.54 -3.99 10.02
N ALA A 212 -6.98 -4.16 11.25
CA ALA A 212 -8.12 -3.47 11.83
C ALA A 212 -7.82 -2.99 13.25
N ASN A 213 -8.38 -1.85 13.64
CA ASN A 213 -8.51 -1.46 15.03
C ASN A 213 -9.78 -2.09 15.64
N GLU A 214 -10.06 -1.84 16.92
CA GLU A 214 -11.22 -2.40 17.63
C GLU A 214 -12.56 -2.07 16.97
N GLU A 215 -12.68 -0.89 16.35
CA GLU A 215 -13.90 -0.48 15.65
C GLU A 215 -14.03 -1.19 14.31
N GLY A 216 -12.93 -1.34 13.57
CA GLY A 216 -12.89 -2.04 12.31
C GLY A 216 -13.21 -3.53 12.42
N LEU A 217 -12.90 -4.15 13.57
CA LEU A 217 -13.29 -5.54 13.84
C LEU A 217 -14.80 -5.73 13.96
N LYS A 218 -15.53 -4.71 14.40
CA LYS A 218 -16.98 -4.77 14.64
C LYS A 218 -17.82 -4.45 13.39
N LYS A 219 -17.20 -3.89 12.37
CA LYS A 219 -17.89 -3.54 11.12
C LYS A 219 -17.99 -4.75 10.19
N PRO A 220 -19.12 -4.93 9.52
CA PRO A 220 -19.30 -5.99 8.54
C PRO A 220 -18.40 -5.83 7.33
#